data_d1c649bb37532e59528f6f19a54209c9
#
_entry.id   d1c649bb37532e59528f6f19a54209c9
#
_cell.length_a   1.000
_cell.length_b   1.000
_cell.length_c   1.000
_cell.angle_alpha   90.00
_cell.angle_beta   90.00
_cell.angle_gamma   90.00
#
_symmetry.space_group_name_H-M   'P 1'
#
loop_
_entity.id
_entity.type
_entity.pdbx_description
1 polymer ?
#
loop_
_entity_poly.entity_id
_entity_poly.type
_entity_poly.pdbx_seq_one_letter_code
_entity_poly.pdbx_strand_id
1 'polypeptide(L)'
;MLFRSEIFYNREDFWQFPRQPGGDGTSAMTPYYIIMRLPGEPQAEFFLMLPMVPSRRDNMIAWLAARCDAPDYGKLIVYEFPKDKLVYGPFQIEARINQTTEISQQLTLWNQMGSRVIRGANLLVIPIENSILYVSPLYLRAEQGHLPELKRVIAAYGEHVVMKETLAEALAALFVEGGAGPPVSGATKEMPLTGPAAGQAQQALDRYNQAVERLKAGDWKGFGTQLDALRDLLEEMNRHSSGH
;
A
#
# COMPACT_ATOMS: atom_id res chain seq x y z
N MET A 1 -10.04 15.06 -32.36
CA MET A 1 -10.41 14.01 -31.40
C MET A 1 -11.76 13.47 -31.85
N LEU A 2 -11.80 12.34 -32.55
CA LEU A 2 -13.06 11.73 -33.00
C LEU A 2 -13.68 11.06 -31.78
N PHE A 3 -14.76 11.63 -31.26
CA PHE A 3 -15.61 10.97 -30.31
C PHE A 3 -16.14 9.69 -30.96
N ARG A 4 -15.75 8.53 -30.45
CA ARG A 4 -16.36 7.28 -30.83
C ARG A 4 -17.77 7.26 -30.23
N SER A 5 -18.74 7.78 -30.98
CA SER A 5 -20.13 7.89 -30.56
C SER A 5 -20.72 6.55 -30.09
N GLU A 6 -20.36 5.46 -30.72
CA GLU A 6 -20.79 4.10 -30.33
C GLU A 6 -20.37 3.74 -28.90
N ILE A 7 -19.10 4.01 -28.50
CA ILE A 7 -18.58 3.75 -27.15
C ILE A 7 -19.35 4.58 -26.10
N PHE A 8 -19.64 5.83 -26.44
CA PHE A 8 -20.41 6.73 -25.57
C PHE A 8 -21.86 6.21 -25.39
N TYR A 9 -22.55 5.86 -26.48
CA TYR A 9 -23.91 5.36 -26.41
C TYR A 9 -24.00 3.98 -25.75
N ASN A 10 -23.00 3.12 -25.93
CA ASN A 10 -22.92 1.79 -25.29
C ASN A 10 -22.47 1.85 -23.83
N ARG A 11 -22.10 3.02 -23.31
CA ARG A 11 -21.60 3.22 -21.96
C ARG A 11 -20.36 2.35 -21.64
N GLU A 12 -19.51 2.11 -22.62
CA GLU A 12 -18.35 1.24 -22.47
C GLU A 12 -17.22 1.90 -21.71
N ASP A 13 -17.11 3.26 -21.76
CA ASP A 13 -16.10 4.06 -21.09
C ASP A 13 -16.56 4.59 -19.71
N PHE A 14 -17.69 4.12 -19.21
CA PHE A 14 -18.17 4.58 -17.91
C PHE A 14 -17.39 3.94 -16.78
N TRP A 15 -17.06 4.80 -15.81
CA TRP A 15 -16.47 4.38 -14.54
C TRP A 15 -17.56 4.15 -13.51
N GLN A 16 -17.31 3.24 -12.60
CA GLN A 16 -18.19 2.92 -11.49
C GLN A 16 -17.39 2.73 -10.21
N PHE A 17 -18.07 2.81 -9.08
CA PHE A 17 -17.48 2.49 -7.80
C PHE A 17 -17.21 0.98 -7.72
N PRO A 18 -16.04 0.58 -7.19
CA PRO A 18 -15.74 -0.81 -6.99
C PRO A 18 -16.78 -1.48 -6.10
N ARG A 19 -17.00 -2.76 -6.34
CA ARG A 19 -17.79 -3.59 -5.42
C ARG A 19 -16.88 -4.11 -4.31
N GLN A 20 -17.46 -4.26 -3.13
CA GLN A 20 -16.82 -4.90 -1.98
C GLN A 20 -17.82 -5.83 -1.29
N PRO A 21 -17.35 -6.86 -0.56
CA PRO A 21 -18.22 -7.66 0.29
C PRO A 21 -18.91 -6.78 1.33
N GLY A 22 -20.21 -6.89 1.46
CA GLY A 22 -21.03 -6.20 2.47
C GLY A 22 -21.84 -7.22 3.24
N GLY A 23 -22.54 -6.82 4.30
CA GLY A 23 -23.21 -7.71 5.26
C GLY A 23 -23.98 -8.87 4.62
N ASP A 24 -24.94 -8.60 3.73
CA ASP A 24 -25.77 -9.63 3.08
C ASP A 24 -25.45 -9.79 1.56
N GLY A 25 -24.25 -9.41 1.14
CA GLY A 25 -23.89 -9.53 -0.27
C GLY A 25 -22.74 -8.62 -0.70
N THR A 26 -22.90 -7.93 -1.81
CA THR A 26 -21.93 -6.94 -2.31
C THR A 26 -22.51 -5.54 -2.24
N SER A 27 -21.72 -4.60 -1.77
CA SER A 27 -22.05 -3.16 -1.76
C SER A 27 -21.04 -2.36 -2.58
N ALA A 28 -21.41 -1.17 -2.98
CA ALA A 28 -20.46 -0.21 -3.54
C ALA A 28 -19.48 0.24 -2.46
N MET A 29 -18.21 0.38 -2.83
CA MET A 29 -17.19 0.90 -1.93
C MET A 29 -17.49 2.37 -1.58
N THR A 30 -17.33 2.71 -0.31
CA THR A 30 -17.48 4.09 0.16
C THR A 30 -16.12 4.80 0.16
N PRO A 31 -16.10 6.15 -0.04
CA PRO A 31 -14.86 6.90 0.10
C PRO A 31 -14.26 6.74 1.50
N TYR A 32 -12.94 6.77 1.59
CA TYR A 32 -12.21 6.69 2.86
C TYR A 32 -11.11 7.74 2.93
N TYR A 33 -10.76 8.13 4.14
CA TYR A 33 -9.71 9.09 4.39
C TYR A 33 -8.34 8.42 4.46
N ILE A 34 -7.34 9.09 3.88
CA ILE A 34 -5.94 8.65 3.91
C ILE A 34 -5.01 9.87 3.96
N ILE A 35 -3.89 9.70 4.66
CA ILE A 35 -2.77 10.64 4.59
C ILE A 35 -1.74 10.02 3.67
N MET A 36 -1.41 10.71 2.59
CA MET A 36 -0.44 10.23 1.60
C MET A 36 0.27 11.39 0.91
N ARG A 37 1.44 11.10 0.36
CA ARG A 37 2.14 12.02 -0.52
C ARG A 37 1.86 11.66 -1.97
N LEU A 38 1.33 12.60 -2.74
CA LEU A 38 1.13 12.42 -4.18
C LEU A 38 2.47 12.40 -4.92
N PRO A 39 2.56 11.68 -6.05
CA PRO A 39 3.73 11.75 -6.92
C PRO A 39 4.02 13.19 -7.34
N GLY A 40 5.25 13.65 -7.11
CA GLY A 40 5.68 15.02 -7.43
C GLY A 40 5.35 16.09 -6.38
N GLU A 41 4.61 15.77 -5.33
CA GLU A 41 4.32 16.70 -4.23
C GLU A 41 5.35 16.56 -3.09
N PRO A 42 5.77 17.67 -2.47
CA PRO A 42 6.81 17.64 -1.43
C PRO A 42 6.31 17.10 -0.08
N GLN A 43 5.02 17.23 0.21
CA GLN A 43 4.44 16.93 1.52
C GLN A 43 3.32 15.92 1.42
N ALA A 44 3.08 15.19 2.53
CA ALA A 44 1.91 14.37 2.69
C ALA A 44 0.71 15.25 3.06
N GLU A 45 -0.44 14.97 2.49
CA GLU A 45 -1.69 15.69 2.71
C GLU A 45 -2.81 14.70 3.05
N PHE A 46 -3.89 15.23 3.59
CA PHE A 46 -5.09 14.48 3.91
C PHE A 46 -6.04 14.46 2.72
N PHE A 47 -6.42 13.26 2.30
CA PHE A 47 -7.30 13.04 1.16
C PHE A 47 -8.52 12.22 1.54
N LEU A 48 -9.65 12.53 0.90
CA LEU A 48 -10.78 11.62 0.79
C LEU A 48 -10.66 10.91 -0.55
N MET A 49 -10.46 9.59 -0.53
CA MET A 49 -10.11 8.80 -1.71
C MET A 49 -11.18 7.76 -2.05
N LEU A 50 -11.36 7.52 -3.34
CA LEU A 50 -12.24 6.50 -3.87
C LEU A 50 -11.59 5.86 -5.11
N PRO A 51 -11.32 4.55 -5.11
CA PRO A 51 -10.93 3.82 -6.31
C PRO A 51 -12.04 3.79 -7.35
N MET A 52 -11.68 3.68 -8.62
CA MET A 52 -12.61 3.62 -9.75
C MET A 52 -12.31 2.41 -10.63
N VAL A 53 -13.34 1.74 -11.09
CA VAL A 53 -13.27 0.62 -12.03
C VAL A 53 -14.09 0.91 -13.28
N PRO A 54 -13.76 0.32 -14.45
CA PRO A 54 -14.59 0.45 -15.64
C PRO A 54 -15.94 -0.24 -15.42
N SER A 55 -16.96 0.23 -16.09
CA SER A 55 -18.24 -0.45 -16.14
C SER A 55 -18.03 -1.89 -16.63
N ARG A 56 -18.59 -2.87 -15.92
CA ARG A 56 -18.52 -4.30 -16.21
C ARG A 56 -17.15 -4.97 -16.02
N ARG A 57 -16.21 -4.33 -15.35
CA ARG A 57 -14.90 -4.91 -15.00
C ARG A 57 -14.57 -4.62 -13.54
N ASP A 58 -13.72 -5.44 -12.96
CA ASP A 58 -13.35 -5.32 -11.54
C ASP A 58 -11.90 -4.81 -11.34
N ASN A 59 -11.09 -4.68 -12.40
CA ASN A 59 -9.77 -4.07 -12.27
C ASN A 59 -9.88 -2.54 -12.13
N MET A 60 -9.00 -1.97 -11.32
CA MET A 60 -8.92 -0.51 -11.18
C MET A 60 -8.29 0.14 -12.41
N ILE A 61 -8.82 1.30 -12.77
CA ILE A 61 -8.29 2.16 -13.84
C ILE A 61 -7.83 3.51 -13.31
N ALA A 62 -8.38 3.95 -12.20
CA ALA A 62 -8.07 5.24 -11.61
C ALA A 62 -8.43 5.26 -10.13
N TRP A 63 -8.01 6.31 -9.45
CA TRP A 63 -8.60 6.73 -8.19
C TRP A 63 -8.93 8.22 -8.23
N LEU A 64 -10.03 8.57 -7.59
CA LEU A 64 -10.50 9.93 -7.39
C LEU A 64 -10.16 10.33 -5.95
N ALA A 65 -9.54 11.49 -5.78
CA ALA A 65 -9.24 12.03 -4.46
C ALA A 65 -9.72 13.48 -4.35
N ALA A 66 -10.22 13.83 -3.18
CA ALA A 66 -10.47 15.22 -2.81
C ALA A 66 -9.43 15.64 -1.77
N ARG A 67 -8.76 16.79 -2.00
CA ARG A 67 -7.86 17.39 -1.01
C ARG A 67 -8.65 17.89 0.20
N CYS A 68 -8.17 17.57 1.38
CA CYS A 68 -8.83 17.97 2.63
C CYS A 68 -8.03 19.01 3.43
N ASP A 69 -6.87 19.47 2.93
CA ASP A 69 -6.02 20.48 3.54
C ASP A 69 -6.07 21.81 2.78
N ALA A 70 -5.87 22.92 3.52
CA ALA A 70 -5.69 24.24 2.93
C ALA A 70 -4.30 24.33 2.24
N PRO A 71 -4.13 25.13 1.17
CA PRO A 71 -5.12 26.03 0.56
C PRO A 71 -6.06 25.35 -0.47
N ASP A 72 -5.80 24.10 -0.82
CA ASP A 72 -6.47 23.39 -1.95
C ASP A 72 -7.67 22.54 -1.49
N TYR A 73 -8.26 22.85 -0.33
CA TYR A 73 -9.42 22.14 0.21
C TYR A 73 -10.56 22.01 -0.81
N GLY A 74 -11.05 20.77 -0.98
CA GLY A 74 -12.16 20.47 -1.91
C GLY A 74 -11.74 20.30 -3.37
N LYS A 75 -10.46 20.50 -3.72
CA LYS A 75 -9.96 20.26 -5.08
C LYS A 75 -9.95 18.77 -5.37
N LEU A 76 -10.56 18.40 -6.49
CA LEU A 76 -10.61 17.01 -6.96
C LEU A 76 -9.41 16.70 -7.85
N ILE A 77 -8.85 15.52 -7.65
CA ILE A 77 -7.74 14.98 -8.41
C ILE A 77 -8.15 13.60 -8.92
N VAL A 78 -7.89 13.34 -10.19
CA VAL A 78 -8.04 12.02 -10.80
C VAL A 78 -6.64 11.53 -11.15
N TYR A 79 -6.30 10.34 -10.68
CA TYR A 79 -5.06 9.67 -11.03
C TYR A 79 -5.39 8.41 -11.82
N GLU A 80 -5.06 8.42 -13.11
CA GLU A 80 -5.28 7.28 -14.01
C GLU A 80 -4.08 6.34 -13.98
N PHE A 81 -4.33 5.04 -13.91
CA PHE A 81 -3.28 4.05 -14.03
C PHE A 81 -2.84 3.86 -15.49
N PRO A 82 -1.56 3.54 -15.72
CA PRO A 82 -1.10 3.19 -17.05
C PRO A 82 -1.89 2.01 -17.63
N LYS A 83 -2.28 2.10 -18.91
CA LYS A 83 -3.15 1.10 -19.56
C LYS A 83 -2.48 -0.26 -19.78
N ASP A 84 -1.17 -0.29 -19.77
CA ASP A 84 -0.32 -1.48 -19.92
C ASP A 84 -0.15 -2.25 -18.60
N LYS A 85 -0.61 -1.68 -17.48
CA LYS A 85 -0.48 -2.26 -16.15
C LYS A 85 -1.83 -2.75 -15.62
N LEU A 86 -1.91 -4.04 -15.33
CA LEU A 86 -3.08 -4.60 -14.66
C LEU A 86 -3.05 -4.23 -13.17
N VAL A 87 -4.04 -3.48 -12.72
CA VAL A 87 -4.24 -3.14 -11.30
C VAL A 87 -5.49 -3.83 -10.80
N TYR A 88 -5.34 -4.71 -9.82
CA TYR A 88 -6.47 -5.44 -9.24
C TYR A 88 -7.41 -4.50 -8.50
N GLY A 89 -8.70 -4.66 -8.70
CA GLY A 89 -9.69 -3.92 -7.92
C GLY A 89 -10.03 -4.59 -6.59
N PRO A 90 -10.70 -3.87 -5.69
CA PRO A 90 -11.04 -4.36 -4.35
C PRO A 90 -11.74 -5.72 -4.37
N PHE A 91 -12.69 -5.94 -5.27
CA PHE A 91 -13.42 -7.20 -5.37
C PHE A 91 -12.52 -8.38 -5.76
N GLN A 92 -11.54 -8.15 -6.65
CA GLN A 92 -10.58 -9.18 -7.05
C GLN A 92 -9.61 -9.53 -5.91
N ILE A 93 -9.16 -8.53 -5.15
CA ILE A 93 -8.31 -8.75 -3.97
C ILE A 93 -9.07 -9.53 -2.90
N GLU A 94 -10.32 -9.19 -2.64
CA GLU A 94 -11.17 -9.93 -1.71
C GLU A 94 -11.36 -11.40 -2.13
N ALA A 95 -11.53 -11.65 -3.42
CA ALA A 95 -11.59 -13.01 -3.93
C ALA A 95 -10.27 -13.78 -3.68
N ARG A 96 -9.12 -13.14 -3.88
CA ARG A 96 -7.80 -13.73 -3.58
C ARG A 96 -7.60 -14.01 -2.10
N ILE A 97 -7.99 -13.08 -1.23
CA ILE A 97 -7.96 -13.29 0.24
C ILE A 97 -8.75 -14.54 0.60
N ASN A 98 -9.94 -14.71 0.04
CA ASN A 98 -10.79 -15.86 0.31
C ASN A 98 -10.24 -17.18 -0.29
N GLN A 99 -9.47 -17.12 -1.37
CA GLN A 99 -8.83 -18.26 -2.02
C GLN A 99 -7.52 -18.67 -1.33
N THR A 100 -6.91 -17.79 -0.52
CA THR A 100 -5.70 -18.13 0.24
C THR A 100 -6.06 -19.13 1.33
N THR A 101 -5.55 -20.36 1.20
CA THR A 101 -5.94 -21.52 2.03
C THR A 101 -5.78 -21.24 3.52
N GLU A 102 -4.64 -20.69 3.93
CA GLU A 102 -4.37 -20.39 5.36
C GLU A 102 -5.38 -19.38 5.92
N ILE A 103 -5.72 -18.36 5.14
CA ILE A 103 -6.68 -17.33 5.56
C ILE A 103 -8.08 -17.92 5.63
N SER A 104 -8.52 -18.64 4.60
CA SER A 104 -9.87 -19.23 4.55
C SER A 104 -10.10 -20.25 5.65
N GLN A 105 -9.10 -21.08 5.97
CA GLN A 105 -9.16 -22.02 7.08
C GLN A 105 -9.30 -21.30 8.43
N GLN A 106 -8.51 -20.26 8.66
CA GLN A 106 -8.57 -19.48 9.90
C GLN A 106 -9.92 -18.77 10.07
N LEU A 107 -10.45 -18.17 9.01
CA LEU A 107 -11.76 -17.52 9.01
C LEU A 107 -12.88 -18.51 9.32
N THR A 108 -12.83 -19.71 8.72
CA THR A 108 -13.79 -20.78 8.96
C THR A 108 -13.75 -21.24 10.43
N LEU A 109 -12.54 -21.46 10.96
CA LEU A 109 -12.36 -21.87 12.34
C LEU A 109 -12.98 -20.86 13.33
N TRP A 110 -12.72 -19.57 13.15
CA TRP A 110 -13.28 -18.54 14.01
C TRP A 110 -14.80 -18.45 13.96
N ASN A 111 -15.38 -18.59 12.77
CA ASN A 111 -16.84 -18.62 12.61
C ASN A 111 -17.48 -19.85 13.28
N GLN A 112 -16.78 -21.00 13.28
CA GLN A 112 -17.26 -22.21 13.95
C GLN A 112 -17.14 -22.15 15.47
N MET A 113 -16.20 -21.36 16.01
CA MET A 113 -15.96 -21.22 17.45
C MET A 113 -16.90 -20.20 18.14
N GLY A 114 -18.00 -19.79 17.52
CA GLY A 114 -18.96 -18.84 18.10
C GLY A 114 -18.47 -17.39 18.08
N SER A 115 -17.50 -17.08 17.20
CA SER A 115 -17.06 -15.71 16.95
C SER A 115 -17.53 -15.27 15.58
N ARG A 116 -18.04 -14.05 15.48
CA ARG A 116 -18.35 -13.45 14.19
C ARG A 116 -17.16 -12.69 13.65
N VAL A 117 -16.64 -13.10 12.51
CA VAL A 117 -15.60 -12.37 11.78
C VAL A 117 -16.22 -11.13 11.15
N ILE A 118 -15.69 -9.97 11.50
CA ILE A 118 -16.05 -8.69 10.89
C ILE A 118 -14.82 -8.20 10.14
N ARG A 119 -14.91 -8.16 8.83
CA ARG A 119 -13.93 -7.44 8.02
C ARG A 119 -14.22 -5.95 8.14
N GLY A 120 -13.17 -5.14 8.14
CA GLY A 120 -13.31 -3.69 8.10
C GLY A 120 -14.23 -3.28 6.95
N ALA A 121 -14.96 -2.18 7.13
CA ALA A 121 -15.97 -1.73 6.17
C ALA A 121 -15.38 -1.52 4.76
N ASN A 122 -14.08 -1.26 4.65
CA ASN A 122 -13.39 -1.04 3.38
C ASN A 122 -12.05 -1.77 3.35
N LEU A 123 -11.76 -2.39 2.23
CA LEU A 123 -10.39 -2.70 1.84
C LEU A 123 -9.68 -1.38 1.53
N LEU A 124 -8.66 -1.03 2.27
CA LEU A 124 -7.85 0.16 2.00
C LEU A 124 -6.97 -0.11 0.78
N VAL A 125 -7.11 0.72 -0.23
CA VAL A 125 -6.28 0.69 -1.45
C VAL A 125 -5.30 1.84 -1.36
N ILE A 126 -4.04 1.54 -1.12
CA ILE A 126 -3.01 2.53 -0.79
C ILE A 126 -2.03 2.61 -1.95
N PRO A 127 -2.04 3.70 -2.74
CA PRO A 127 -1.01 3.90 -3.76
C PRO A 127 0.36 4.12 -3.11
N ILE A 128 1.37 3.39 -3.56
CA ILE A 128 2.76 3.54 -3.15
C ILE A 128 3.60 3.66 -4.42
N GLU A 129 4.05 4.86 -4.74
CA GLU A 129 4.77 5.15 -5.99
C GLU A 129 4.04 4.60 -7.22
N ASN A 130 4.61 3.58 -7.88
CA ASN A 130 4.04 2.94 -9.06
C ASN A 130 3.26 1.65 -8.75
N SER A 131 2.90 1.42 -7.49
CA SER A 131 2.30 0.18 -7.02
C SER A 131 1.15 0.43 -6.06
N ILE A 132 0.38 -0.62 -5.78
CA ILE A 132 -0.76 -0.55 -4.87
C ILE A 132 -0.57 -1.58 -3.77
N LEU A 133 -0.67 -1.13 -2.54
CA LEU A 133 -0.80 -1.95 -1.35
C LEU A 133 -2.28 -2.00 -0.94
N TYR A 134 -2.77 -3.20 -0.67
CA TYR A 134 -4.12 -3.41 -0.16
C TYR A 134 -4.03 -3.84 1.30
N VAL A 135 -4.83 -3.22 2.17
CA VAL A 135 -4.85 -3.53 3.59
C VAL A 135 -6.29 -3.72 4.06
N SER A 136 -6.57 -4.84 4.70
CA SER A 136 -7.88 -5.16 5.27
C SER A 136 -7.74 -5.55 6.74
N PRO A 137 -8.19 -4.70 7.69
CA PRO A 137 -8.22 -5.07 9.09
C PRO A 137 -9.33 -6.10 9.33
N LEU A 138 -9.05 -7.08 10.17
CA LEU A 138 -9.96 -8.14 10.52
C LEU A 138 -10.26 -8.11 12.00
N TYR A 139 -11.53 -7.96 12.32
CA TYR A 139 -12.05 -7.89 13.69
C TYR A 139 -12.80 -9.16 14.03
N LEU A 140 -12.69 -9.60 15.27
CA LEU A 140 -13.55 -10.63 15.84
C LEU A 140 -14.50 -10.02 16.86
N ARG A 141 -15.74 -10.44 16.78
CA ARG A 141 -16.75 -10.14 17.78
C ARG A 141 -17.28 -11.46 18.36
N ALA A 142 -17.17 -11.65 19.68
CA ALA A 142 -17.79 -12.76 20.35
C ALA A 142 -19.32 -12.69 20.21
N GLU A 143 -20.01 -13.82 20.15
CA GLU A 143 -21.47 -13.88 20.00
C GLU A 143 -22.21 -13.07 21.06
N GLN A 144 -21.68 -13.08 22.29
CA GLN A 144 -22.23 -12.32 23.43
C GLN A 144 -21.50 -10.98 23.65
N GLY A 145 -20.51 -10.64 22.84
CA GLY A 145 -19.72 -9.42 22.97
C GLY A 145 -20.21 -8.31 22.04
N HIS A 146 -20.26 -7.08 22.57
CA HIS A 146 -20.72 -5.93 21.79
C HIS A 146 -19.61 -5.21 21.02
N LEU A 147 -18.34 -5.39 21.42
CA LEU A 147 -17.20 -4.69 20.84
C LEU A 147 -16.37 -5.61 19.94
N PRO A 148 -16.16 -5.26 18.66
CA PRO A 148 -15.21 -5.96 17.80
C PRO A 148 -13.77 -5.66 18.24
N GLU A 149 -12.92 -6.67 18.30
CA GLU A 149 -11.49 -6.54 18.55
C GLU A 149 -10.69 -6.79 17.28
N LEU A 150 -9.70 -5.94 17.00
CA LEU A 150 -8.74 -6.17 15.91
C LEU A 150 -7.90 -7.42 16.23
N LYS A 151 -8.01 -8.44 15.41
CA LYS A 151 -7.27 -9.71 15.59
C LYS A 151 -6.19 -9.92 14.57
N ARG A 152 -6.39 -9.49 13.33
CA ARG A 152 -5.43 -9.68 12.24
C ARG A 152 -5.49 -8.50 11.28
N VAL A 153 -4.41 -8.34 10.55
CA VAL A 153 -4.32 -7.46 9.41
C VAL A 153 -3.97 -8.31 8.19
N ILE A 154 -4.80 -8.23 7.17
CA ILE A 154 -4.53 -8.83 5.87
C ILE A 154 -3.90 -7.76 5.01
N ALA A 155 -2.76 -8.05 4.41
CA ALA A 155 -2.12 -7.18 3.45
C ALA A 155 -1.88 -7.93 2.14
N ALA A 156 -2.07 -7.24 1.01
CA ALA A 156 -1.84 -7.80 -0.31
C ALA A 156 -1.03 -6.83 -1.18
N TYR A 157 -0.10 -7.39 -1.95
CA TYR A 157 0.74 -6.67 -2.88
C TYR A 157 1.00 -7.54 -4.12
N GLY A 158 0.59 -7.07 -5.30
CA GLY A 158 0.63 -7.88 -6.49
C GLY A 158 -0.19 -9.17 -6.34
N GLU A 159 0.48 -10.31 -6.40
CA GLU A 159 -0.14 -11.64 -6.22
C GLU A 159 -0.03 -12.19 -4.79
N HIS A 160 0.78 -11.56 -3.96
CA HIS A 160 1.04 -12.02 -2.61
C HIS A 160 -0.01 -11.50 -1.64
N VAL A 161 -0.55 -12.39 -0.83
CA VAL A 161 -1.51 -12.08 0.23
C VAL A 161 -1.02 -12.72 1.52
N VAL A 162 -0.95 -11.94 2.58
CA VAL A 162 -0.52 -12.38 3.92
C VAL A 162 -1.52 -11.93 4.98
N MET A 163 -1.60 -12.66 6.07
CA MET A 163 -2.37 -12.31 7.25
C MET A 163 -1.48 -12.43 8.50
N LYS A 164 -1.35 -11.34 9.25
CA LYS A 164 -0.53 -11.28 10.47
C LYS A 164 -1.29 -10.57 11.60
N GLU A 165 -0.70 -10.54 12.79
CA GLU A 165 -1.33 -9.88 13.95
C GLU A 165 -1.30 -8.36 13.82
N THR A 166 -0.22 -7.82 13.28
CA THR A 166 0.00 -6.39 13.10
C THR A 166 0.28 -6.03 11.65
N LEU A 167 0.06 -4.76 11.30
CA LEU A 167 0.41 -4.25 9.97
C LEU A 167 1.93 -4.33 9.73
N ALA A 168 2.75 -4.05 10.74
CA ALA A 168 4.21 -4.12 10.63
C ALA A 168 4.68 -5.53 10.25
N GLU A 169 4.15 -6.56 10.89
CA GLU A 169 4.45 -7.96 10.58
C GLU A 169 3.95 -8.34 9.17
N ALA A 170 2.77 -7.86 8.78
CA ALA A 170 2.23 -8.11 7.44
C ALA A 170 3.11 -7.49 6.36
N LEU A 171 3.58 -6.25 6.56
CA LEU A 171 4.50 -5.59 5.64
C LEU A 171 5.86 -6.30 5.60
N ALA A 172 6.41 -6.71 6.74
CA ALA A 172 7.64 -7.48 6.79
C ALA A 172 7.52 -8.80 6.02
N ALA A 173 6.41 -9.53 6.20
CA ALA A 173 6.16 -10.78 5.48
C ALA A 173 6.02 -10.57 3.96
N LEU A 174 5.40 -9.46 3.51
CA LEU A 174 5.26 -9.15 2.09
C LEU A 174 6.59 -8.76 1.43
N PHE A 175 7.39 -7.93 2.10
CA PHE A 175 8.53 -7.27 1.46
C PHE A 175 9.89 -7.83 1.88
N VAL A 176 10.01 -8.46 3.05
CA VAL A 176 11.26 -9.01 3.55
C VAL A 176 11.30 -10.53 3.36
N GLU A 177 10.25 -11.25 3.77
CA GLU A 177 10.21 -12.72 3.72
C GLU A 177 9.66 -13.25 2.40
N GLY A 178 8.73 -12.53 1.78
CA GLY A 178 8.00 -12.96 0.57
C GLY A 178 8.70 -12.64 -0.76
N GLY A 179 9.83 -11.95 -0.75
CA GLY A 179 10.51 -11.54 -2.00
C GLY A 179 9.67 -10.60 -2.90
N ALA A 180 8.51 -10.13 -2.39
CA ALA A 180 7.64 -9.20 -3.09
C ALA A 180 8.12 -7.75 -2.90
N GLY A 181 9.39 -7.50 -3.19
CA GLY A 181 9.84 -6.12 -3.38
C GLY A 181 9.04 -5.46 -4.51
N PRO A 182 8.88 -4.12 -4.52
CA PRO A 182 8.25 -3.44 -5.63
C PRO A 182 8.88 -3.95 -6.93
N PRO A 183 8.10 -4.20 -8.00
CA PRO A 183 8.69 -4.55 -9.27
C PRO A 183 9.59 -3.38 -9.67
N VAL A 184 10.88 -3.56 -9.46
CA VAL A 184 11.90 -2.68 -10.04
C VAL A 184 11.77 -2.91 -11.53
N SER A 185 11.00 -2.06 -12.21
CA SER A 185 10.97 -2.01 -13.67
C SER A 185 12.34 -1.51 -14.11
N GLY A 186 13.19 -2.45 -14.42
CA GLY A 186 14.57 -2.26 -14.78
C GLY A 186 15.38 -3.35 -14.12
N ALA A 187 15.56 -4.47 -14.81
CA ALA A 187 16.54 -5.47 -14.46
C ALA A 187 17.93 -4.82 -14.45
N THR A 188 18.27 -4.19 -13.33
CA THR A 188 19.66 -3.99 -12.99
C THR A 188 20.13 -5.35 -12.50
N LYS A 189 20.83 -6.10 -13.37
CA LYS A 189 21.66 -7.21 -12.96
C LYS A 189 22.34 -6.79 -11.65
N GLU A 190 22.15 -7.55 -10.60
CA GLU A 190 23.03 -7.51 -9.44
C GLU A 190 24.45 -7.77 -9.93
N MET A 191 25.12 -6.70 -10.23
CA MET A 191 26.57 -6.72 -10.35
C MET A 191 27.08 -6.67 -8.92
N PRO A 192 27.87 -7.65 -8.47
CA PRO A 192 28.47 -7.55 -7.15
C PRO A 192 29.21 -6.21 -7.10
N LEU A 193 28.84 -5.36 -6.13
CA LEU A 193 29.57 -4.14 -5.84
C LEU A 193 30.95 -4.55 -5.34
N THR A 194 31.90 -4.71 -6.26
CA THR A 194 33.31 -4.90 -5.96
C THR A 194 34.00 -3.59 -6.27
N GLY A 195 34.43 -2.88 -5.22
CA GLY A 195 35.15 -1.63 -5.38
C GLY A 195 34.94 -0.65 -4.20
N PRO A 196 35.53 0.53 -4.25
CA PRO A 196 35.41 1.54 -3.18
C PRO A 196 33.96 1.92 -2.79
N ALA A 197 33.04 1.86 -3.75
CA ALA A 197 31.61 2.12 -3.56
C ALA A 197 30.92 1.11 -2.62
N ALA A 198 31.36 -0.15 -2.61
CA ALA A 198 30.81 -1.16 -1.68
C ALA A 198 31.16 -0.85 -0.22
N GLY A 199 32.38 -0.36 0.02
CA GLY A 199 32.83 0.05 1.36
C GLY A 199 32.06 1.26 1.88
N GLN A 200 31.76 2.21 1.02
CA GLN A 200 30.99 3.40 1.37
C GLN A 200 29.53 3.07 1.66
N ALA A 201 28.91 2.19 0.88
CA ALA A 201 27.54 1.73 1.13
C ALA A 201 27.44 0.97 2.47
N GLN A 202 28.42 0.14 2.80
CA GLN A 202 28.46 -0.54 4.10
C GLN A 202 28.62 0.45 5.26
N GLN A 203 29.48 1.44 5.12
CA GLN A 203 29.64 2.50 6.13
C GLN A 203 28.36 3.30 6.34
N ALA A 204 27.61 3.60 5.27
CA ALA A 204 26.33 4.28 5.36
C ALA A 204 25.31 3.44 6.17
N LEU A 205 25.25 2.13 5.92
CA LEU A 205 24.38 1.20 6.64
C LEU A 205 24.78 1.10 8.14
N ASP A 206 26.04 1.06 8.43
CA ASP A 206 26.55 1.02 9.82
C ASP A 206 26.20 2.30 10.59
N ARG A 207 26.32 3.47 9.95
CA ARG A 207 25.92 4.76 10.53
C ARG A 207 24.41 4.82 10.81
N TYR A 208 23.62 4.35 9.88
CA TYR A 208 22.16 4.24 10.05
C TYR A 208 21.81 3.34 11.24
N ASN A 209 22.39 2.15 11.33
CA ASN A 209 22.13 1.21 12.42
C ASN A 209 22.54 1.81 13.78
N GLN A 210 23.69 2.49 13.85
CA GLN A 210 24.12 3.19 15.07
C GLN A 210 23.15 4.32 15.47
N ALA A 211 22.61 5.07 14.50
CA ALA A 211 21.59 6.07 14.77
C ALA A 211 20.34 5.44 15.40
N VAL A 212 19.85 4.35 14.82
CA VAL A 212 18.66 3.62 15.33
C VAL A 212 18.88 3.11 16.76
N GLU A 213 20.06 2.55 17.06
CA GLU A 213 20.37 2.08 18.42
C GLU A 213 20.43 3.21 19.44
N ARG A 214 20.98 4.36 19.08
CA ARG A 214 20.98 5.54 19.94
C ARG A 214 19.59 6.09 20.18
N LEU A 215 18.74 6.08 19.14
CA LEU A 215 17.34 6.47 19.26
C LEU A 215 16.58 5.56 20.24
N LYS A 216 16.78 4.24 20.15
CA LYS A 216 16.19 3.27 21.08
C LYS A 216 16.67 3.46 22.52
N ALA A 217 17.93 3.88 22.68
CA ALA A 217 18.51 4.19 24.00
C ALA A 217 18.10 5.56 24.56
N GLY A 218 17.30 6.35 23.83
CA GLY A 218 16.89 7.70 24.24
C GLY A 218 17.98 8.77 24.10
N ASP A 219 19.11 8.45 23.47
CA ASP A 219 20.21 9.40 23.22
C ASP A 219 19.94 10.22 21.94
N TRP A 220 19.10 11.22 22.07
CA TRP A 220 18.72 12.12 20.98
C TRP A 220 19.89 12.91 20.39
N LYS A 221 20.88 13.28 21.24
CA LYS A 221 22.07 14.00 20.79
C LYS A 221 22.95 13.08 19.93
N GLY A 222 23.21 11.87 20.39
CA GLY A 222 23.96 10.86 19.65
C GLY A 222 23.27 10.44 18.37
N PHE A 223 21.93 10.33 18.38
CA PHE A 223 21.12 10.08 17.18
C PHE A 223 21.34 11.17 16.12
N GLY A 224 21.19 12.45 16.48
CA GLY A 224 21.41 13.58 15.56
C GLY A 224 22.82 13.57 14.97
N THR A 225 23.85 13.33 15.79
CA THR A 225 25.24 13.26 15.32
C THR A 225 25.46 12.15 14.29
N GLN A 226 24.84 10.96 14.46
CA GLN A 226 24.96 9.86 13.50
C GLN A 226 24.22 10.13 12.19
N LEU A 227 23.07 10.82 12.24
CA LEU A 227 22.35 11.25 11.05
C LEU A 227 23.12 12.30 10.25
N ASP A 228 23.73 13.26 10.89
CA ASP A 228 24.58 14.26 10.22
C ASP A 228 25.77 13.57 9.53
N ALA A 229 26.44 12.65 10.20
CA ALA A 229 27.55 11.90 9.62
C ALA A 229 27.10 10.98 8.45
N LEU A 230 25.88 10.43 8.50
CA LEU A 230 25.30 9.67 7.40
C LEU A 230 25.01 10.58 6.19
N ARG A 231 24.42 11.76 6.44
CA ARG A 231 24.15 12.73 5.38
C ARG A 231 25.43 13.14 4.67
N ASP A 232 26.47 13.52 5.42
CA ASP A 232 27.75 13.95 4.85
C ASP A 232 28.39 12.86 3.98
N LEU A 233 28.30 11.58 4.41
CA LEU A 233 28.77 10.44 3.63
C LEU A 233 27.97 10.25 2.33
N LEU A 234 26.64 10.38 2.38
CA LEU A 234 25.79 10.26 1.20
C LEU A 234 26.01 11.42 0.20
N GLU A 235 26.25 12.64 0.69
CA GLU A 235 26.60 13.77 -0.17
C GLU A 235 27.97 13.58 -0.84
N GLU A 236 28.94 12.99 -0.15
CA GLU A 236 30.23 12.63 -0.72
C GLU A 236 30.11 11.56 -1.80
N MET A 237 29.32 10.52 -1.55
CA MET A 237 29.01 9.47 -2.54
C MET A 237 28.36 10.05 -3.80
N ASN A 238 27.39 10.96 -3.62
CA ASN A 238 26.69 11.60 -4.73
C ASN A 238 27.62 12.49 -5.58
N ARG A 239 28.54 13.22 -4.94
CA ARG A 239 29.55 14.03 -5.66
C ARG A 239 30.48 13.18 -6.52
N HIS A 240 30.88 12.00 -6.04
CA HIS A 240 31.73 11.07 -6.78
C HIS A 240 30.98 10.37 -7.93
N SER A 241 29.66 10.18 -7.78
CA SER A 241 28.80 9.58 -8.83
C SER A 241 28.48 10.55 -9.98
N SER A 242 28.47 11.87 -9.71
CA SER A 242 28.10 12.90 -10.70
C SER A 242 29.30 13.43 -11.51
N GLY A 243 30.49 12.88 -11.31
CA GLY A 243 31.76 13.30 -11.93
C GLY A 243 32.26 12.43 -13.08
N HIS A 244 31.38 11.61 -13.67
CA HIS A 244 31.71 10.80 -14.87
C HIS A 244 30.74 11.03 -16.01
#